data_aba3a9b125590dee28d3e18d9c4d1bf3
#
_entry.id   aba3a9b125590dee28d3e18d9c4d1bf3
#
_cell.length_a   1.000
_cell.length_b   1.000
_cell.length_c   1.000
_cell.angle_alpha   90.00
_cell.angle_beta   90.00
_cell.angle_gamma   90.00
#
_symmetry.space_group_name_H-M   'P 1'
#
loop_
_entity.id
_entity.type
_entity.pdbx_description
1 polymer ?
#
loop_
_entity_poly.entity_id
_entity_poly.type
_entity_poly.pdbx_seq_one_letter_code
_entity_poly.pdbx_strand_id
1 'polypeptide(L)'
;MVKFADRMDLLKGSAIRELLALANKPDIISFAGGMPAPELFPVDKVKAAADAVLDESGRVALQYTSTEGWPRLREQIAERMERKNNIHTDAAHILMTSGSQQGLDYSSRVFVNPGDVIIIESPSYLGALNAFKACQPTFVEIPTDDDGMIMEDLEKVLATTPNVKMIYVIPDFQNPTGRTWPIERRKKFMEIINKYEVPVIEDNPYGELRYSGEYLPALKSMDTKGLVVYLGTFSKILAPGYRLGWVCADDAILQKYNYMAQAAALQASTIGMMEVSKFIDMFDLDEHVATIRECYGHRNQLMQDTMAAAFPKEVKYTHPQGGLFAWVVLPEYIDTKVMAAQALEKKVAYVPGEGFFPNGDVHNCIRLNYSNMPDEKIVKGITLLGDVIKANMR
;
A
#
# COMPACT_ATOMS: atom_id res chain seq x y z
N MET A 1 2.20 5.45 -38.81
CA MET A 1 1.69 5.12 -37.46
C MET A 1 2.89 5.02 -36.52
N VAL A 2 2.86 5.68 -35.36
CA VAL A 2 3.97 5.57 -34.37
C VAL A 2 3.94 4.16 -33.76
N LYS A 3 5.10 3.48 -33.69
CA LYS A 3 5.23 2.17 -33.03
C LYS A 3 5.73 2.42 -31.59
N PHE A 4 4.96 1.98 -30.60
CA PHE A 4 5.31 2.05 -29.19
C PHE A 4 6.08 0.78 -28.75
N ALA A 5 6.70 0.83 -27.58
CA ALA A 5 7.31 -0.35 -26.96
C ALA A 5 6.23 -1.34 -26.53
N ASP A 6 6.49 -2.66 -26.65
CA ASP A 6 5.53 -3.73 -26.40
C ASP A 6 4.95 -3.69 -24.98
N ARG A 7 5.73 -3.21 -24.00
CA ARG A 7 5.28 -3.02 -22.61
C ARG A 7 4.08 -2.07 -22.48
N MET A 8 3.87 -1.15 -23.45
CA MET A 8 2.75 -0.20 -23.42
C MET A 8 1.40 -0.88 -23.62
N ASP A 9 1.38 -2.04 -24.25
CA ASP A 9 0.15 -2.84 -24.39
C ASP A 9 -0.33 -3.44 -23.07
N LEU A 10 0.57 -3.60 -22.10
CA LEU A 10 0.27 -4.08 -20.73
C LEU A 10 -0.14 -2.95 -19.79
N LEU A 11 0.24 -1.70 -20.08
CA LEU A 11 -0.02 -0.50 -19.28
C LEU A 11 -1.28 0.24 -19.78
N LYS A 12 -2.40 -0.46 -19.88
CA LYS A 12 -3.67 0.14 -20.30
C LYS A 12 -4.27 0.97 -19.18
N GLY A 13 -4.95 2.07 -19.53
CA GLY A 13 -5.79 2.81 -18.59
C GLY A 13 -6.82 1.85 -17.98
N SER A 14 -6.81 1.71 -16.66
CA SER A 14 -7.66 0.72 -16.02
C SER A 14 -9.12 1.19 -16.03
N ALA A 15 -10.09 0.31 -16.33
CA ALA A 15 -11.51 0.56 -16.16
C ALA A 15 -11.86 1.04 -14.74
N ILE A 16 -11.03 0.69 -13.76
CA ILE A 16 -11.09 1.20 -12.38
C ILE A 16 -10.87 2.73 -12.34
N ARG A 17 -10.00 3.30 -13.20
CA ARG A 17 -9.80 4.76 -13.24
C ARG A 17 -11.05 5.49 -13.74
N GLU A 18 -11.78 4.94 -14.69
CA GLU A 18 -13.05 5.51 -15.17
C GLU A 18 -14.11 5.45 -14.06
N LEU A 19 -14.20 4.32 -13.36
CA LEU A 19 -15.06 4.19 -12.17
C LEU A 19 -14.66 5.18 -11.06
N LEU A 20 -13.36 5.34 -10.80
CA LEU A 20 -12.85 6.30 -9.80
C LEU A 20 -13.13 7.75 -10.23
N ALA A 21 -13.06 8.07 -11.52
CA ALA A 21 -13.43 9.40 -12.02
C ALA A 21 -14.92 9.70 -11.82
N LEU A 22 -15.80 8.71 -12.02
CA LEU A 22 -17.21 8.82 -11.71
C LEU A 22 -17.48 8.88 -10.20
N ALA A 23 -16.73 8.14 -9.41
CA ALA A 23 -16.81 8.10 -7.95
C ALA A 23 -16.39 9.42 -7.27
N ASN A 24 -15.68 10.30 -7.96
CA ASN A 24 -15.26 11.61 -7.45
C ASN A 24 -16.32 12.70 -7.59
N LYS A 25 -17.53 12.40 -8.10
CA LYS A 25 -18.63 13.37 -8.16
C LYS A 25 -19.13 13.68 -6.75
N PRO A 26 -19.50 14.96 -6.45
CA PRO A 26 -19.88 15.38 -5.08
C PRO A 26 -21.10 14.66 -4.51
N ASP A 27 -21.98 14.14 -5.37
CA ASP A 27 -23.21 13.44 -5.00
C ASP A 27 -23.02 11.92 -4.82
N ILE A 28 -21.81 11.40 -5.05
CA ILE A 28 -21.48 9.97 -4.87
C ILE A 28 -20.82 9.75 -3.51
N ILE A 29 -21.28 8.76 -2.76
CA ILE A 29 -20.61 8.25 -1.56
C ILE A 29 -19.58 7.23 -2.03
N SER A 30 -18.29 7.59 -1.96
CA SER A 30 -17.23 6.78 -2.55
C SER A 30 -16.41 6.05 -1.52
N PHE A 31 -16.52 4.73 -1.49
CA PHE A 31 -15.60 3.82 -0.78
C PHE A 31 -14.49 3.27 -1.69
N ALA A 32 -14.35 3.81 -2.91
CA ALA A 32 -13.45 3.27 -3.92
C ALA A 32 -12.00 3.76 -3.75
N GLY A 33 -11.76 5.00 -3.35
CA GLY A 33 -10.42 5.57 -3.21
C GLY A 33 -9.61 4.93 -2.08
N GLY A 34 -8.28 4.97 -2.20
CA GLY A 34 -7.36 4.64 -1.09
C GLY A 34 -6.81 5.91 -0.44
N MET A 35 -7.65 6.93 -0.28
CA MET A 35 -7.25 8.26 0.20
C MET A 35 -7.39 8.37 1.72
N PRO A 36 -6.40 8.97 2.41
CA PRO A 36 -6.55 9.40 3.79
C PRO A 36 -7.67 10.44 3.95
N ALA A 37 -8.14 10.61 5.18
CA ALA A 37 -9.10 11.65 5.57
C ALA A 37 -8.49 13.04 5.42
N PRO A 38 -8.97 13.91 4.52
CA PRO A 38 -8.36 15.22 4.28
C PRO A 38 -8.51 16.18 5.47
N GLU A 39 -9.54 16.03 6.27
CA GLU A 39 -9.78 16.82 7.48
C GLU A 39 -8.76 16.57 8.59
N LEU A 40 -8.01 15.47 8.52
CA LEU A 40 -6.94 15.15 9.47
C LEU A 40 -5.57 15.72 9.04
N PHE A 41 -5.43 16.29 7.85
CA PHE A 41 -4.14 16.85 7.46
C PHE A 41 -3.76 18.02 8.36
N PRO A 42 -2.53 18.04 8.94
CA PRO A 42 -2.11 19.04 9.90
C PRO A 42 -1.63 20.32 9.19
N VAL A 43 -2.53 20.98 8.46
CA VAL A 43 -2.21 22.09 7.52
C VAL A 43 -1.44 23.23 8.19
N ASP A 44 -1.85 23.65 9.40
CA ASP A 44 -1.17 24.75 10.10
C ASP A 44 0.23 24.35 10.56
N LYS A 45 0.42 23.11 11.05
CA LYS A 45 1.73 22.57 11.43
C LYS A 45 2.65 22.43 10.20
N VAL A 46 2.10 21.96 9.07
CA VAL A 46 2.82 21.85 7.79
C VAL A 46 3.25 23.23 7.30
N LYS A 47 2.36 24.24 7.34
CA LYS A 47 2.69 25.60 6.98
C LYS A 47 3.84 26.16 7.83
N ALA A 48 3.76 26.00 9.16
CA ALA A 48 4.82 26.45 10.05
C ALA A 48 6.18 25.78 9.78
N ALA A 49 6.20 24.50 9.46
CA ALA A 49 7.43 23.79 9.07
C ALA A 49 7.99 24.30 7.73
N ALA A 50 7.13 24.55 6.74
CA ALA A 50 7.53 25.09 5.43
C ALA A 50 8.10 26.51 5.56
N ASP A 51 7.44 27.40 6.31
CA ASP A 51 7.93 28.77 6.59
C ASP A 51 9.31 28.69 7.26
N ALA A 52 9.48 27.86 8.29
CA ALA A 52 10.77 27.69 8.99
C ALA A 52 11.89 27.18 8.05
N VAL A 53 11.61 26.22 7.17
CA VAL A 53 12.60 25.72 6.18
C VAL A 53 13.05 26.84 5.23
N LEU A 54 12.10 27.64 4.73
CA LEU A 54 12.41 28.70 3.79
C LEU A 54 13.17 29.85 4.45
N ASP A 55 12.82 30.20 5.69
CA ASP A 55 13.48 31.26 6.46
C ASP A 55 14.90 30.86 6.86
N GLU A 56 15.10 29.62 7.36
CA GLU A 56 16.39 29.17 7.89
C GLU A 56 17.36 28.71 6.79
N SER A 57 16.85 28.05 5.75
CA SER A 57 17.65 27.30 4.78
C SER A 57 17.09 27.32 3.35
N GLY A 58 16.32 28.34 2.98
CA GLY A 58 15.59 28.38 1.72
C GLY A 58 16.44 28.15 0.47
N ARG A 59 17.68 28.71 0.44
CA ARG A 59 18.59 28.49 -0.71
C ARG A 59 19.04 27.01 -0.83
N VAL A 60 19.19 26.31 0.29
CA VAL A 60 19.54 24.88 0.32
C VAL A 60 18.31 24.04 -0.07
N ALA A 61 17.14 24.38 0.45
CA ALA A 61 15.89 23.68 0.16
C ALA A 61 15.50 23.74 -1.33
N LEU A 62 15.88 24.81 -2.02
CA LEU A 62 15.60 25.01 -3.45
C LEU A 62 16.72 24.50 -4.38
N GLN A 63 17.79 23.93 -3.83
CA GLN A 63 18.91 23.38 -4.60
C GLN A 63 18.80 21.83 -4.69
N TYR A 64 19.55 21.25 -5.61
CA TYR A 64 19.78 19.80 -5.66
C TYR A 64 20.45 19.30 -4.38
N THR A 65 20.14 18.06 -3.99
CA THR A 65 20.81 17.34 -2.89
C THR A 65 21.38 16.01 -3.38
N SER A 66 21.87 15.14 -2.48
CA SER A 66 22.30 13.81 -2.85
C SER A 66 21.11 12.94 -3.32
N THR A 67 21.40 11.95 -4.15
CA THR A 67 20.38 11.01 -4.65
C THR A 67 19.72 10.24 -3.51
N GLU A 68 20.46 9.90 -2.48
CA GLU A 68 19.97 9.20 -1.28
C GLU A 68 18.92 10.01 -0.54
N GLY A 69 18.95 11.33 -0.67
CA GLY A 69 18.04 12.27 -0.05
C GLY A 69 18.60 13.01 1.16
N TRP A 70 17.77 13.85 1.78
CA TRP A 70 18.15 14.73 2.88
C TRP A 70 18.64 13.94 4.10
N PRO A 71 19.90 14.15 4.56
CA PRO A 71 20.51 13.30 5.60
C PRO A 71 19.69 13.26 6.90
N ARG A 72 19.27 14.42 7.41
CA ARG A 72 18.52 14.48 8.67
C ARG A 72 17.21 13.72 8.62
N LEU A 73 16.48 13.76 7.48
CA LEU A 73 15.25 12.99 7.33
C LEU A 73 15.51 11.47 7.34
N ARG A 74 16.62 11.06 6.71
CA ARG A 74 17.01 9.63 6.69
C ARG A 74 17.37 9.13 8.09
N GLU A 75 18.05 9.95 8.92
CA GLU A 75 18.30 9.64 10.34
C GLU A 75 16.97 9.49 11.12
N GLN A 76 16.05 10.45 10.97
CA GLN A 76 14.75 10.42 11.62
C GLN A 76 13.92 9.19 11.19
N ILE A 77 14.02 8.78 9.92
CA ILE A 77 13.36 7.56 9.41
C ILE A 77 13.99 6.33 10.06
N ALA A 78 15.32 6.23 10.15
CA ALA A 78 16.00 5.09 10.79
C ALA A 78 15.57 4.94 12.26
N GLU A 79 15.59 6.04 13.03
CA GLU A 79 15.10 6.09 14.42
C GLU A 79 13.63 5.64 14.53
N ARG A 80 12.79 6.05 13.57
CA ARG A 80 11.37 5.68 13.55
C ARG A 80 11.19 4.20 13.22
N MET A 81 11.91 3.67 12.25
CA MET A 81 11.87 2.25 11.86
C MET A 81 12.29 1.33 13.02
N GLU A 82 13.29 1.72 13.81
CA GLU A 82 13.66 0.99 15.02
C GLU A 82 12.50 0.96 16.02
N ARG A 83 11.94 2.12 16.36
CA ARG A 83 10.87 2.23 17.37
C ARG A 83 9.54 1.59 16.95
N LYS A 84 9.17 1.63 15.67
CA LYS A 84 7.84 1.22 15.18
C LYS A 84 7.82 -0.17 14.53
N ASN A 85 8.93 -0.59 13.93
CA ASN A 85 8.99 -1.81 13.13
C ASN A 85 10.04 -2.80 13.63
N ASN A 86 10.78 -2.45 14.70
CA ASN A 86 11.91 -3.22 15.25
C ASN A 86 13.02 -3.47 14.21
N ILE A 87 13.19 -2.53 13.26
CA ILE A 87 14.24 -2.61 12.23
C ILE A 87 15.45 -1.81 12.69
N HIS A 88 16.53 -2.48 13.04
CA HIS A 88 17.81 -1.85 13.39
C HIS A 88 18.54 -1.48 12.11
N THR A 89 18.62 -0.20 11.82
CA THR A 89 19.24 0.34 10.60
C THR A 89 19.77 1.76 10.86
N ASP A 90 20.44 2.32 9.89
CA ASP A 90 20.93 3.70 9.92
C ASP A 90 20.62 4.45 8.62
N ALA A 91 20.96 5.74 8.57
CA ALA A 91 20.71 6.59 7.41
C ALA A 91 21.43 6.11 6.13
N ALA A 92 22.54 5.37 6.23
CA ALA A 92 23.25 4.87 5.06
C ALA A 92 22.47 3.82 4.27
N HIS A 93 21.61 3.07 4.97
CA HIS A 93 20.77 2.02 4.39
C HIS A 93 19.38 2.53 3.91
N ILE A 94 19.17 3.86 3.85
CA ILE A 94 17.90 4.47 3.45
C ILE A 94 18.08 5.33 2.20
N LEU A 95 17.25 5.08 1.18
CA LEU A 95 17.11 5.89 -0.04
C LEU A 95 15.72 6.51 -0.08
N MET A 96 15.66 7.84 -0.22
CA MET A 96 14.40 8.55 -0.38
C MET A 96 13.81 8.38 -1.78
N THR A 97 12.49 8.22 -1.86
CA THR A 97 11.75 8.04 -3.11
C THR A 97 10.54 8.96 -3.21
N SER A 98 10.02 9.13 -4.41
CA SER A 98 8.76 9.86 -4.65
C SER A 98 7.54 9.01 -4.28
N GLY A 99 7.42 8.70 -2.97
CA GLY A 99 6.48 7.73 -2.40
C GLY A 99 6.93 6.28 -2.64
N SER A 100 6.34 5.32 -1.90
CA SER A 100 6.63 3.89 -2.06
C SER A 100 6.35 3.37 -3.48
N GLN A 101 5.45 4.01 -4.24
CA GLN A 101 5.17 3.64 -5.63
C GLN A 101 6.43 3.69 -6.52
N GLN A 102 7.33 4.64 -6.30
CA GLN A 102 8.61 4.69 -7.00
C GLN A 102 9.55 3.57 -6.53
N GLY A 103 9.52 3.24 -5.24
CA GLY A 103 10.23 2.06 -4.71
C GLY A 103 9.77 0.76 -5.36
N LEU A 104 8.46 0.60 -5.59
CA LEU A 104 7.89 -0.55 -6.32
C LEU A 104 8.37 -0.58 -7.79
N ASP A 105 8.35 0.55 -8.49
CA ASP A 105 8.84 0.63 -9.88
C ASP A 105 10.34 0.26 -9.95
N TYR A 106 11.15 0.79 -9.03
CA TYR A 106 12.57 0.43 -8.96
C TYR A 106 12.79 -1.06 -8.65
N SER A 107 11.98 -1.66 -7.75
CA SER A 107 12.07 -3.08 -7.41
C SER A 107 11.99 -3.96 -8.66
N SER A 108 10.97 -3.76 -9.50
CA SER A 108 10.87 -4.54 -10.73
C SER A 108 12.03 -4.31 -11.69
N ARG A 109 12.50 -3.06 -11.83
CA ARG A 109 13.60 -2.73 -12.73
C ARG A 109 14.96 -3.25 -12.25
N VAL A 110 15.14 -3.41 -10.94
CA VAL A 110 16.38 -3.94 -10.35
C VAL A 110 16.45 -5.46 -10.47
N PHE A 111 15.33 -6.16 -10.30
CA PHE A 111 15.35 -7.62 -10.16
C PHE A 111 14.82 -8.38 -11.38
N VAL A 112 14.00 -7.76 -12.26
CA VAL A 112 13.13 -8.49 -13.20
C VAL A 112 13.45 -8.16 -14.65
N ASN A 113 13.67 -9.19 -15.46
CA ASN A 113 13.69 -9.14 -16.92
C ASN A 113 12.34 -9.63 -17.47
N PRO A 114 12.00 -9.32 -18.75
CA PRO A 114 10.83 -9.88 -19.39
C PRO A 114 10.76 -11.41 -19.32
N GLY A 115 9.64 -11.94 -18.81
CA GLY A 115 9.40 -13.37 -18.62
C GLY A 115 9.87 -13.95 -17.27
N ASP A 116 10.63 -13.21 -16.47
CA ASP A 116 10.96 -13.61 -15.10
C ASP A 116 9.72 -13.66 -14.21
N VAL A 117 9.77 -14.44 -13.13
CA VAL A 117 8.64 -14.67 -12.23
C VAL A 117 8.69 -13.74 -11.03
N ILE A 118 7.56 -13.10 -10.75
CA ILE A 118 7.26 -12.41 -9.48
C ILE A 118 6.20 -13.22 -8.74
N ILE A 119 6.49 -13.62 -7.51
CA ILE A 119 5.50 -14.22 -6.61
C ILE A 119 4.77 -13.11 -5.86
N ILE A 120 3.45 -13.21 -5.76
CA ILE A 120 2.57 -12.23 -5.10
C ILE A 120 1.49 -12.93 -4.26
N GLU A 121 0.89 -12.19 -3.34
CA GLU A 121 -0.34 -12.61 -2.67
C GLU A 121 -1.54 -12.62 -3.64
N SER A 122 -2.51 -13.48 -3.41
CA SER A 122 -3.77 -13.49 -4.14
C SER A 122 -4.94 -13.22 -3.16
N PRO A 123 -5.56 -12.02 -3.23
CA PRO A 123 -5.32 -10.87 -4.10
C PRO A 123 -4.08 -10.04 -3.72
N SER A 124 -3.62 -9.14 -4.62
CA SER A 124 -2.45 -8.27 -4.42
C SER A 124 -2.72 -6.82 -4.81
N TYR A 125 -1.88 -5.89 -4.34
CA TYR A 125 -2.07 -4.45 -4.55
C TYR A 125 -1.94 -4.06 -6.03
N LEU A 126 -3.02 -3.52 -6.57
CA LEU A 126 -3.13 -3.11 -7.98
C LEU A 126 -2.02 -2.13 -8.43
N GLY A 127 -1.61 -1.21 -7.53
CA GLY A 127 -0.56 -0.24 -7.85
C GLY A 127 0.81 -0.89 -8.03
N ALA A 128 1.11 -1.93 -7.24
CA ALA A 128 2.33 -2.73 -7.39
C ALA A 128 2.28 -3.56 -8.68
N LEU A 129 1.17 -4.26 -8.94
CA LEU A 129 0.97 -5.03 -10.18
C LEU A 129 1.20 -4.16 -11.42
N ASN A 130 0.66 -2.92 -11.42
CA ASN A 130 0.84 -2.00 -12.53
C ASN A 130 2.28 -1.50 -12.68
N ALA A 131 3.00 -1.25 -11.58
CA ALA A 131 4.42 -0.90 -11.64
C ALA A 131 5.25 -2.05 -12.23
N PHE A 132 5.01 -3.27 -11.77
CA PHE A 132 5.75 -4.45 -12.20
C PHE A 132 5.49 -4.82 -13.68
N LYS A 133 4.28 -4.62 -14.19
CA LYS A 133 3.93 -4.88 -15.60
C LYS A 133 4.84 -4.16 -16.59
N ALA A 134 5.47 -3.04 -16.20
CA ALA A 134 6.43 -2.34 -17.05
C ALA A 134 7.68 -3.19 -17.39
N CYS A 135 8.02 -4.17 -16.54
CA CYS A 135 9.11 -5.12 -16.75
C CYS A 135 8.65 -6.45 -17.39
N GLN A 136 7.38 -6.58 -17.75
CA GLN A 136 6.81 -7.76 -18.44
C GLN A 136 7.04 -9.09 -17.71
N PRO A 137 6.78 -9.18 -16.37
CA PRO A 137 6.95 -10.41 -15.63
C PRO A 137 5.82 -11.41 -15.88
N THR A 138 6.04 -12.63 -15.44
CA THR A 138 4.98 -13.61 -15.16
C THR A 138 4.63 -13.53 -13.67
N PHE A 139 3.35 -13.33 -13.35
CA PHE A 139 2.89 -13.36 -11.96
C PHE A 139 2.50 -14.78 -11.56
N VAL A 140 3.02 -15.22 -10.41
CA VAL A 140 2.57 -16.44 -9.73
C VAL A 140 1.89 -16.03 -8.42
N GLU A 141 0.61 -16.32 -8.34
CA GLU A 141 -0.24 -15.98 -7.21
C GLU A 141 -0.20 -17.09 -6.15
N ILE A 142 0.05 -16.70 -4.89
CA ILE A 142 -0.08 -17.60 -3.74
C ILE A 142 -1.40 -17.31 -3.05
N PRO A 143 -2.26 -18.31 -2.83
CA PRO A 143 -3.52 -18.15 -2.09
C PRO A 143 -3.27 -17.56 -0.69
N THR A 144 -4.28 -16.83 -0.20
CA THR A 144 -4.27 -16.27 1.16
C THR A 144 -5.45 -16.79 1.98
N ASP A 145 -5.20 -17.03 3.27
CA ASP A 145 -6.22 -17.24 4.29
C ASP A 145 -6.41 -15.96 5.14
N ASP A 146 -7.03 -16.07 6.31
CA ASP A 146 -7.25 -14.92 7.19
C ASP A 146 -5.95 -14.40 7.84
N ASP A 147 -4.90 -15.22 7.86
CA ASP A 147 -3.55 -14.91 8.35
C ASP A 147 -2.57 -14.50 7.21
N GLY A 148 -3.05 -14.28 6.00
CA GLY A 148 -2.26 -13.86 4.84
C GLY A 148 -1.81 -15.01 3.94
N MET A 149 -0.64 -14.86 3.30
CA MET A 149 -0.11 -15.85 2.34
C MET A 149 0.05 -17.24 2.96
N ILE A 150 -0.39 -18.29 2.25
CA ILE A 150 -0.27 -19.70 2.69
C ILE A 150 1.17 -20.19 2.45
N MET A 151 1.87 -20.55 3.52
CA MET A 151 3.30 -20.88 3.47
C MET A 151 3.61 -22.19 2.75
N GLU A 152 2.75 -23.17 2.86
CA GLU A 152 2.86 -24.47 2.18
C GLU A 152 2.81 -24.31 0.65
N ASP A 153 1.93 -23.43 0.17
CA ASP A 153 1.80 -23.14 -1.26
C ASP A 153 3.01 -22.31 -1.74
N LEU A 154 3.48 -21.36 -0.94
CA LEU A 154 4.69 -20.61 -1.26
C LEU A 154 5.90 -21.54 -1.40
N GLU A 155 6.14 -22.44 -0.44
CA GLU A 155 7.27 -23.36 -0.47
C GLU A 155 7.20 -24.31 -1.66
N LYS A 156 6.01 -24.82 -1.97
CA LYS A 156 5.77 -25.67 -3.15
C LYS A 156 6.08 -24.92 -4.45
N VAL A 157 5.63 -23.67 -4.58
CA VAL A 157 5.89 -22.86 -5.77
C VAL A 157 7.39 -22.57 -5.91
N LEU A 158 8.08 -22.20 -4.84
CA LEU A 158 9.52 -21.95 -4.86
C LEU A 158 10.33 -23.20 -5.22
N ALA A 159 9.87 -24.39 -4.81
CA ALA A 159 10.53 -25.65 -5.14
C ALA A 159 10.38 -26.07 -6.61
N THR A 160 9.34 -25.60 -7.30
CA THR A 160 8.98 -26.07 -8.65
C THR A 160 9.03 -25.02 -9.74
N THR A 161 9.07 -23.74 -9.39
CA THR A 161 9.03 -22.64 -10.36
C THR A 161 10.42 -22.09 -10.62
N PRO A 162 10.94 -22.17 -11.85
CA PRO A 162 12.22 -21.57 -12.20
C PRO A 162 12.10 -20.04 -12.34
N ASN A 163 13.23 -19.36 -12.29
CA ASN A 163 13.36 -17.93 -12.57
C ASN A 163 12.51 -17.00 -11.67
N VAL A 164 12.21 -17.41 -10.44
CA VAL A 164 11.65 -16.51 -9.43
C VAL A 164 12.70 -15.47 -9.08
N LYS A 165 12.38 -14.18 -9.26
CA LYS A 165 13.31 -13.06 -9.05
C LYS A 165 12.99 -12.22 -7.84
N MET A 166 11.72 -12.12 -7.46
CA MET A 166 11.31 -11.45 -6.24
C MET A 166 9.94 -11.93 -5.76
N ILE A 167 9.67 -11.71 -4.48
CA ILE A 167 8.38 -11.91 -3.84
C ILE A 167 7.89 -10.55 -3.34
N TYR A 168 6.63 -10.20 -3.59
CA TYR A 168 6.02 -8.96 -3.12
C TYR A 168 4.92 -9.24 -2.12
N VAL A 169 4.98 -8.62 -0.94
CA VAL A 169 4.03 -8.82 0.17
C VAL A 169 3.71 -7.52 0.90
N ILE A 170 2.51 -7.48 1.50
CA ILE A 170 2.08 -6.46 2.46
C ILE A 170 1.65 -7.16 3.76
N PRO A 171 2.56 -7.40 4.72
CA PRO A 171 2.22 -8.16 5.92
C PRO A 171 1.29 -7.45 6.91
N ASP A 172 1.20 -6.11 6.85
CA ASP A 172 0.35 -5.31 7.73
C ASP A 172 -0.79 -4.64 6.98
N PHE A 173 -2.04 -5.01 7.34
CA PHE A 173 -3.27 -4.39 6.79
C PHE A 173 -3.30 -4.37 5.27
N GLN A 174 -3.03 -5.50 4.68
CA GLN A 174 -2.82 -5.71 3.24
C GLN A 174 -3.89 -5.01 2.39
N ASN A 175 -3.46 -4.41 1.31
CA ASN A 175 -4.34 -3.88 0.28
C ASN A 175 -4.48 -4.92 -0.85
N PRO A 176 -5.70 -5.51 -1.05
CA PRO A 176 -7.00 -4.95 -0.67
C PRO A 176 -7.64 -5.53 0.60
N THR A 177 -7.11 -6.57 1.22
CA THR A 177 -7.85 -7.42 2.16
C THR A 177 -7.98 -6.87 3.58
N GLY A 178 -7.13 -5.94 3.99
CA GLY A 178 -7.03 -5.48 5.37
C GLY A 178 -6.46 -6.51 6.35
N ARG A 179 -6.03 -7.68 5.87
CA ARG A 179 -5.45 -8.75 6.68
C ARG A 179 -4.06 -8.40 7.18
N THR A 180 -3.68 -9.00 8.30
CA THR A 180 -2.34 -8.86 8.89
C THR A 180 -1.77 -10.23 9.17
N TRP A 181 -0.51 -10.46 8.78
CA TRP A 181 0.19 -11.68 9.07
C TRP A 181 0.57 -11.76 10.55
N PRO A 182 0.16 -12.80 11.30
CA PRO A 182 0.61 -13.00 12.67
C PRO A 182 2.11 -13.32 12.71
N ILE A 183 2.70 -13.20 13.90
CA ILE A 183 4.16 -13.34 14.08
C ILE A 183 4.68 -14.71 13.62
N GLU A 184 3.92 -15.78 13.84
CA GLU A 184 4.35 -17.12 13.45
C GLU A 184 4.36 -17.30 11.91
N ARG A 185 3.43 -16.63 11.19
CA ARG A 185 3.41 -16.59 9.73
C ARG A 185 4.66 -15.87 9.20
N ARG A 186 5.04 -14.74 9.82
CA ARG A 186 6.24 -13.96 9.46
C ARG A 186 7.51 -14.77 9.68
N LYS A 187 7.64 -15.45 10.81
CA LYS A 187 8.79 -16.34 11.09
C LYS A 187 8.90 -17.46 10.06
N LYS A 188 7.78 -18.15 9.79
CA LYS A 188 7.76 -19.24 8.81
C LYS A 188 8.11 -18.76 7.40
N PHE A 189 7.60 -17.60 7.02
CA PHE A 189 7.98 -16.96 5.75
C PHE A 189 9.49 -16.72 5.68
N MET A 190 10.10 -16.13 6.70
CA MET A 190 11.53 -15.85 6.71
C MET A 190 12.38 -17.13 6.72
N GLU A 191 11.95 -18.23 7.35
CA GLU A 191 12.60 -19.53 7.21
C GLU A 191 12.63 -20.01 5.75
N ILE A 192 11.51 -19.89 5.04
CA ILE A 192 11.39 -20.25 3.62
C ILE A 192 12.30 -19.33 2.78
N ILE A 193 12.26 -18.01 2.99
CA ILE A 193 13.07 -17.05 2.26
C ILE A 193 14.56 -17.33 2.46
N ASN A 194 15.00 -17.61 3.67
CA ASN A 194 16.40 -17.96 3.96
C ASN A 194 16.84 -19.27 3.30
N LYS A 195 15.92 -20.19 3.04
CA LYS A 195 16.19 -21.45 2.33
C LYS A 195 16.35 -21.25 0.82
N TYR A 196 15.48 -20.45 0.20
CA TYR A 196 15.46 -20.28 -1.26
C TYR A 196 16.22 -19.06 -1.75
N GLU A 197 16.61 -18.14 -0.86
CA GLU A 197 17.41 -16.93 -1.16
C GLU A 197 16.83 -16.02 -2.24
N VAL A 198 15.49 -15.85 -2.23
CA VAL A 198 14.79 -14.96 -3.16
C VAL A 198 14.57 -13.59 -2.49
N PRO A 199 14.89 -12.47 -3.17
CA PRO A 199 14.59 -11.13 -2.68
C PRO A 199 13.10 -10.91 -2.38
N VAL A 200 12.82 -10.22 -1.28
CA VAL A 200 11.46 -9.89 -0.83
C VAL A 200 11.28 -8.38 -0.84
N ILE A 201 10.18 -7.92 -1.41
CA ILE A 201 9.72 -6.55 -1.29
C ILE A 201 8.61 -6.50 -0.23
N GLU A 202 8.96 -6.01 0.95
CA GLU A 202 8.02 -5.76 2.05
C GLU A 202 7.49 -4.33 1.92
N ASP A 203 6.27 -4.19 1.42
CA ASP A 203 5.59 -2.88 1.31
C ASP A 203 4.78 -2.61 2.57
N ASN A 204 5.14 -1.57 3.32
CA ASN A 204 4.53 -1.27 4.62
C ASN A 204 4.00 0.17 4.70
N PRO A 205 2.95 0.52 3.94
CA PRO A 205 2.36 1.84 4.02
C PRO A 205 1.39 2.01 5.20
N TYR A 206 0.97 0.92 5.85
CA TYR A 206 -0.13 0.93 6.84
C TYR A 206 0.27 0.47 8.24
N GLY A 207 1.45 -0.08 8.46
CA GLY A 207 1.84 -0.71 9.71
C GLY A 207 1.64 0.17 10.95
N GLU A 208 1.86 1.48 10.81
CA GLU A 208 1.64 2.43 11.88
C GLU A 208 0.16 2.79 12.13
N LEU A 209 -0.74 2.40 11.23
CA LEU A 209 -2.18 2.65 11.34
C LEU A 209 -2.93 1.53 12.06
N ARG A 210 -2.26 0.82 12.96
CA ARG A 210 -2.89 -0.16 13.85
C ARG A 210 -3.69 0.54 14.94
N TYR A 211 -4.99 0.30 15.01
CA TYR A 211 -5.88 0.82 16.06
C TYR A 211 -6.33 -0.26 17.05
N SER A 212 -6.06 -1.54 16.79
CA SER A 212 -6.36 -2.65 17.69
C SER A 212 -5.23 -3.69 17.69
N GLY A 213 -4.97 -4.31 18.84
CA GLY A 213 -3.89 -5.28 19.03
C GLY A 213 -2.51 -4.63 19.18
N GLU A 214 -1.46 -5.46 19.15
CA GLU A 214 -0.07 -5.05 19.36
C GLU A 214 0.67 -4.89 18.01
N TYR A 215 1.66 -4.00 17.97
CA TYR A 215 2.57 -3.88 16.82
C TYR A 215 3.38 -5.15 16.64
N LEU A 216 3.53 -5.56 15.39
CA LEU A 216 4.30 -6.74 15.03
C LEU A 216 5.63 -6.32 14.37
N PRO A 217 6.73 -7.03 14.66
CA PRO A 217 8.01 -6.77 13.99
C PRO A 217 7.89 -6.99 12.48
N ALA A 218 8.50 -6.11 11.69
CA ALA A 218 8.54 -6.23 10.24
C ALA A 218 9.34 -7.46 9.78
N LEU A 219 9.13 -7.95 8.56
CA LEU A 219 9.96 -9.02 7.98
C LEU A 219 11.43 -8.59 7.89
N LYS A 220 11.68 -7.32 7.51
CA LYS A 220 13.03 -6.74 7.48
C LYS A 220 13.75 -6.85 8.81
N SER A 221 13.04 -6.77 9.94
CA SER A 221 13.66 -6.94 11.27
C SER A 221 14.14 -8.36 11.56
N MET A 222 13.66 -9.35 10.80
CA MET A 222 14.04 -10.76 10.91
C MET A 222 15.00 -11.19 9.80
N ASP A 223 15.40 -10.27 8.92
CA ASP A 223 16.26 -10.52 7.77
C ASP A 223 17.72 -10.70 8.22
N THR A 224 18.23 -11.91 8.08
CA THR A 224 19.63 -12.24 8.43
C THR A 224 20.55 -12.41 7.21
N LYS A 225 19.98 -12.32 5.99
CA LYS A 225 20.72 -12.52 4.75
C LYS A 225 20.71 -11.31 3.82
N GLY A 226 20.11 -10.19 4.24
CA GLY A 226 20.03 -8.99 3.42
C GLY A 226 19.09 -9.12 2.22
N LEU A 227 18.06 -9.99 2.31
CA LEU A 227 17.15 -10.29 1.21
C LEU A 227 15.88 -9.42 1.19
N VAL A 228 15.55 -8.78 2.32
CA VAL A 228 14.32 -7.99 2.43
C VAL A 228 14.58 -6.52 2.10
N VAL A 229 13.87 -6.02 1.11
CA VAL A 229 13.76 -4.60 0.76
C VAL A 229 12.47 -4.07 1.39
N TYR A 230 12.61 -3.19 2.37
CA TYR A 230 11.47 -2.56 3.04
C TYR A 230 11.10 -1.24 2.36
N LEU A 231 9.82 -1.05 2.07
CA LEU A 231 9.28 0.19 1.51
C LEU A 231 8.37 0.87 2.53
N GLY A 232 8.68 2.14 2.83
CA GLY A 232 7.86 2.97 3.70
C GLY A 232 7.39 4.25 3.02
N THR A 233 6.41 4.94 3.62
CA THR A 233 5.86 6.16 3.05
C THR A 233 5.26 7.09 4.10
N PHE A 234 5.40 8.40 3.89
CA PHE A 234 4.68 9.42 4.67
C PHE A 234 3.22 9.64 4.21
N SER A 235 2.82 9.00 3.10
CA SER A 235 1.50 9.23 2.49
C SER A 235 0.32 8.88 3.39
N LYS A 236 0.50 7.98 4.36
CA LYS A 236 -0.59 7.51 5.22
C LYS A 236 -0.48 7.99 6.67
N ILE A 237 0.71 8.46 7.06
CA ILE A 237 0.99 8.91 8.42
C ILE A 237 1.17 10.43 8.53
N LEU A 238 1.29 11.15 7.41
CA LEU A 238 1.37 12.61 7.37
C LEU A 238 0.47 13.17 6.26
N ALA A 239 0.94 13.13 5.01
CA ALA A 239 0.16 13.63 3.87
C ALA A 239 0.64 13.03 2.54
N PRO A 240 -0.26 12.51 1.69
CA PRO A 240 0.13 11.90 0.41
C PRO A 240 0.64 12.93 -0.62
N GLY A 241 0.30 14.21 -0.47
CA GLY A 241 0.70 15.29 -1.36
C GLY A 241 2.21 15.55 -1.39
N TYR A 242 2.94 15.24 -0.33
CA TYR A 242 4.40 15.34 -0.28
C TYR A 242 5.09 14.40 -1.26
N ARG A 243 4.45 13.31 -1.64
CA ARG A 243 5.06 12.30 -2.51
C ARG A 243 6.41 11.83 -1.97
N LEU A 244 6.51 11.55 -0.67
CA LEU A 244 7.71 11.05 -0.02
C LEU A 244 7.51 9.64 0.53
N GLY A 245 8.49 8.78 0.26
CA GLY A 245 8.66 7.45 0.79
C GLY A 245 10.13 7.10 0.84
N TRP A 246 10.43 5.88 1.24
CA TRP A 246 11.81 5.41 1.33
C TRP A 246 11.93 3.92 1.03
N VAL A 247 13.12 3.53 0.63
CA VAL A 247 13.59 2.15 0.53
C VAL A 247 14.61 1.94 1.63
N CYS A 248 14.52 0.85 2.39
CA CYS A 248 15.56 0.39 3.29
C CYS A 248 16.00 -1.02 2.87
N ALA A 249 17.29 -1.17 2.57
CA ALA A 249 17.85 -2.43 2.10
C ALA A 249 19.35 -2.51 2.45
N ASP A 250 19.91 -3.71 2.32
CA ASP A 250 21.34 -3.93 2.46
C ASP A 250 22.14 -3.27 1.32
N ASP A 251 23.41 -2.95 1.57
CA ASP A 251 24.29 -2.16 0.68
C ASP A 251 24.25 -2.59 -0.79
N ALA A 252 24.42 -3.88 -1.06
CA ALA A 252 24.51 -4.40 -2.42
C ALA A 252 23.22 -4.16 -3.23
N ILE A 253 22.07 -4.28 -2.58
CA ILE A 253 20.75 -4.04 -3.16
C ILE A 253 20.52 -2.54 -3.25
N LEU A 254 20.72 -1.80 -2.15
CA LEU A 254 20.48 -0.35 -2.08
C LEU A 254 21.29 0.42 -3.13
N GLN A 255 22.52 0.00 -3.41
CA GLN A 255 23.33 0.57 -4.48
C GLN A 255 22.66 0.47 -5.84
N LYS A 256 21.94 -0.62 -6.14
CA LYS A 256 21.22 -0.78 -7.41
C LYS A 256 20.00 0.14 -7.48
N TYR A 257 19.29 0.29 -6.36
CA TYR A 257 18.19 1.28 -6.26
C TYR A 257 18.70 2.71 -6.43
N ASN A 258 19.87 3.03 -5.87
CA ASN A 258 20.50 4.35 -6.03
C ASN A 258 20.82 4.63 -7.52
N TYR A 259 21.39 3.66 -8.26
CA TYR A 259 21.60 3.81 -9.70
C TYR A 259 20.29 4.00 -10.47
N MET A 260 19.23 3.30 -10.08
CA MET A 260 17.91 3.50 -10.68
C MET A 260 17.35 4.90 -10.37
N ALA A 261 17.53 5.39 -9.15
CA ALA A 261 17.12 6.73 -8.76
C ALA A 261 17.86 7.82 -9.55
N GLN A 262 19.19 7.69 -9.70
CA GLN A 262 20.00 8.58 -10.53
C GLN A 262 19.53 8.61 -11.98
N ALA A 263 19.21 7.46 -12.56
CA ALA A 263 18.77 7.35 -13.96
C ALA A 263 17.34 7.88 -14.18
N ALA A 264 16.45 7.77 -13.17
CA ALA A 264 15.02 8.05 -13.35
C ALA A 264 14.59 9.45 -12.89
N ALA A 265 15.18 9.96 -11.78
CA ALA A 265 14.70 11.18 -11.13
C ALA A 265 15.82 12.06 -10.56
N LEU A 266 17.06 11.59 -10.54
CA LEU A 266 18.23 12.14 -9.82
C LEU A 266 18.06 12.06 -8.30
N GLN A 267 16.97 12.58 -7.76
CA GLN A 267 16.66 12.62 -6.33
C GLN A 267 15.16 12.83 -6.09
N ALA A 268 14.69 12.64 -4.85
CA ALA A 268 13.38 13.08 -4.40
C ALA A 268 13.38 14.63 -4.13
N SER A 269 12.22 15.22 -3.89
CA SER A 269 12.08 16.68 -3.65
C SER A 269 12.87 17.14 -2.43
N THR A 270 13.92 17.96 -2.63
CA THR A 270 14.73 18.51 -1.52
C THR A 270 13.88 19.29 -0.53
N ILE A 271 13.08 20.24 -1.04
CA ILE A 271 12.21 21.07 -0.18
C ILE A 271 11.21 20.20 0.59
N GLY A 272 10.56 19.25 -0.06
CA GLY A 272 9.60 18.36 0.61
C GLY A 272 10.25 17.50 1.69
N MET A 273 11.48 16.99 1.46
CA MET A 273 12.24 16.25 2.47
C MET A 273 12.62 17.12 3.67
N MET A 274 13.04 18.38 3.43
CA MET A 274 13.38 19.31 4.50
C MET A 274 12.15 19.74 5.30
N GLU A 275 11.01 19.98 4.64
CA GLU A 275 9.75 20.30 5.31
C GLU A 275 9.26 19.16 6.21
N VAL A 276 9.30 17.92 5.73
CA VAL A 276 8.92 16.76 6.55
C VAL A 276 9.90 16.55 7.71
N SER A 277 11.20 16.71 7.47
CA SER A 277 12.22 16.66 8.53
C SER A 277 11.96 17.74 9.59
N LYS A 278 11.69 18.96 9.15
CA LYS A 278 11.40 20.10 10.04
C LYS A 278 10.08 19.89 10.81
N PHE A 279 9.06 19.30 10.15
CA PHE A 279 7.82 18.93 10.83
C PHE A 279 8.09 17.97 11.99
N ILE A 280 8.92 16.93 11.78
CA ILE A 280 9.28 15.96 12.81
C ILE A 280 10.08 16.61 13.96
N ASP A 281 10.95 17.57 13.65
CA ASP A 281 11.72 18.30 14.67
C ASP A 281 10.84 19.28 15.51
N MET A 282 9.79 19.87 14.89
CA MET A 282 8.94 20.87 15.54
C MET A 282 7.71 20.28 16.22
N PHE A 283 7.20 19.14 15.73
CA PHE A 283 5.93 18.57 16.15
C PHE A 283 6.02 17.06 16.38
N ASP A 284 5.17 16.56 17.26
CA ASP A 284 5.06 15.12 17.51
C ASP A 284 4.26 14.44 16.40
N LEU A 285 4.96 13.72 15.50
CA LEU A 285 4.32 12.91 14.47
C LEU A 285 3.54 11.72 15.07
N ASP A 286 3.92 11.20 16.24
CA ASP A 286 3.23 10.09 16.87
C ASP A 286 1.87 10.53 17.44
N GLU A 287 1.76 11.76 17.95
CA GLU A 287 0.48 12.37 18.34
C GLU A 287 -0.47 12.49 17.13
N HIS A 288 0.05 12.94 16.00
CA HIS A 288 -0.72 13.03 14.77
C HIS A 288 -1.19 11.65 14.27
N VAL A 289 -0.32 10.66 14.28
CA VAL A 289 -0.67 9.27 13.92
C VAL A 289 -1.70 8.69 14.88
N ALA A 290 -1.64 9.01 16.19
CA ALA A 290 -2.64 8.59 17.17
C ALA A 290 -4.04 9.14 16.83
N THR A 291 -4.13 10.43 16.45
CA THR A 291 -5.39 11.02 15.97
C THR A 291 -5.96 10.32 14.74
N ILE A 292 -5.09 9.97 13.76
CA ILE A 292 -5.50 9.20 12.57
C ILE A 292 -6.05 7.83 12.99
N ARG A 293 -5.34 7.13 13.87
CA ARG A 293 -5.73 5.78 14.35
C ARG A 293 -7.08 5.79 15.07
N GLU A 294 -7.33 6.77 15.92
CA GLU A 294 -8.61 6.93 16.62
C GLU A 294 -9.75 7.12 15.62
N CYS A 295 -9.61 8.04 14.68
CA CYS A 295 -10.60 8.30 13.64
C CYS A 295 -10.87 7.06 12.77
N TYR A 296 -9.82 6.38 12.31
CA TYR A 296 -9.99 5.22 11.42
C TYR A 296 -10.51 3.99 12.16
N GLY A 297 -10.12 3.80 13.42
CA GLY A 297 -10.68 2.75 14.27
C GLY A 297 -12.19 2.92 14.48
N HIS A 298 -12.63 4.14 14.80
CA HIS A 298 -14.04 4.49 14.92
C HIS A 298 -14.81 4.23 13.60
N ARG A 299 -14.30 4.73 12.47
CA ARG A 299 -14.93 4.57 11.15
C ARG A 299 -14.98 3.12 10.68
N ASN A 300 -13.92 2.34 10.95
CA ASN A 300 -13.95 0.92 10.68
C ASN A 300 -15.03 0.22 11.49
N GLN A 301 -15.11 0.46 12.81
CA GLN A 301 -16.14 -0.14 13.65
C GLN A 301 -17.55 0.21 13.14
N LEU A 302 -17.78 1.48 12.81
CA LEU A 302 -19.06 1.94 12.26
C LEU A 302 -19.40 1.23 10.93
N MET A 303 -18.43 1.07 10.04
CA MET A 303 -18.60 0.34 8.79
C MET A 303 -18.92 -1.14 9.04
N GLN A 304 -18.21 -1.80 9.96
CA GLN A 304 -18.42 -3.21 10.31
C GLN A 304 -19.83 -3.42 10.88
N ASP A 305 -20.26 -2.58 11.82
CA ASP A 305 -21.62 -2.66 12.44
C ASP A 305 -22.70 -2.45 11.39
N THR A 306 -22.48 -1.51 10.48
CA THR A 306 -23.46 -1.23 9.40
C THR A 306 -23.50 -2.39 8.38
N MET A 307 -22.37 -2.99 8.02
CA MET A 307 -22.34 -4.18 7.16
C MET A 307 -23.06 -5.35 7.83
N ALA A 308 -22.84 -5.59 9.11
CA ALA A 308 -23.50 -6.65 9.86
C ALA A 308 -25.03 -6.49 9.87
N ALA A 309 -25.54 -5.25 9.90
CA ALA A 309 -26.97 -4.96 9.86
C ALA A 309 -27.57 -4.97 8.43
N ALA A 310 -26.79 -4.55 7.42
CA ALA A 310 -27.30 -4.31 6.08
C ALA A 310 -27.04 -5.43 5.08
N PHE A 311 -25.95 -6.20 5.23
CA PHE A 311 -25.57 -7.22 4.26
C PHE A 311 -26.27 -8.56 4.52
N PRO A 312 -26.56 -9.35 3.47
CA PRO A 312 -27.03 -10.72 3.60
C PRO A 312 -25.99 -11.60 4.35
N LYS A 313 -26.47 -12.65 5.03
CA LYS A 313 -25.61 -13.55 5.85
C LYS A 313 -24.60 -14.34 5.02
N GLU A 314 -24.85 -14.51 3.74
CA GLU A 314 -23.97 -15.22 2.79
C GLU A 314 -22.76 -14.37 2.40
N VAL A 315 -22.78 -13.08 2.65
CA VAL A 315 -21.69 -12.17 2.35
C VAL A 315 -20.63 -12.26 3.44
N LYS A 316 -19.40 -12.56 3.04
CA LYS A 316 -18.26 -12.60 3.96
C LYS A 316 -17.44 -11.30 3.82
N TYR A 317 -16.85 -10.84 4.91
CA TYR A 317 -15.96 -9.68 4.87
C TYR A 317 -14.90 -9.76 5.97
N THR A 318 -13.77 -9.08 5.73
CA THR A 318 -12.67 -9.04 6.69
C THR A 318 -12.94 -8.06 7.84
N HIS A 319 -12.27 -8.32 8.98
CA HIS A 319 -12.33 -7.48 10.20
C HIS A 319 -10.95 -6.89 10.48
N PRO A 320 -10.54 -5.80 9.79
CA PRO A 320 -9.21 -5.23 9.93
C PRO A 320 -8.97 -4.66 11.32
N GLN A 321 -7.74 -4.77 11.80
CA GLN A 321 -7.25 -4.18 13.06
C GLN A 321 -6.46 -2.89 12.83
N GLY A 322 -6.38 -2.42 11.58
CA GLY A 322 -5.64 -1.25 11.14
C GLY A 322 -5.81 -0.99 9.65
N GLY A 323 -5.03 -0.05 9.11
CA GLY A 323 -5.08 0.29 7.70
C GLY A 323 -6.29 1.09 7.29
N LEU A 324 -6.79 0.87 6.07
CA LEU A 324 -7.80 1.71 5.42
C LEU A 324 -8.94 0.92 4.74
N PHE A 325 -8.83 -0.43 4.65
CA PHE A 325 -9.66 -1.23 3.78
C PHE A 325 -10.35 -2.39 4.48
N ALA A 326 -11.59 -2.65 4.07
CA ALA A 326 -12.29 -3.91 4.27
C ALA A 326 -12.48 -4.62 2.92
N TRP A 327 -12.38 -5.94 2.92
CA TRP A 327 -12.57 -6.79 1.76
C TRP A 327 -13.83 -7.59 1.92
N VAL A 328 -14.71 -7.55 0.91
CA VAL A 328 -16.01 -8.22 0.93
C VAL A 328 -16.03 -9.27 -0.18
N VAL A 329 -16.49 -10.46 0.14
CA VAL A 329 -16.64 -11.60 -0.78
C VAL A 329 -18.11 -11.94 -0.88
N LEU A 330 -18.66 -11.81 -2.08
CA LEU A 330 -20.03 -12.13 -2.44
C LEU A 330 -20.13 -13.57 -2.95
N PRO A 331 -21.34 -14.15 -3.09
CA PRO A 331 -21.51 -15.43 -3.78
C PRO A 331 -20.90 -15.41 -5.19
N GLU A 332 -20.33 -16.52 -5.61
CA GLU A 332 -19.56 -16.65 -6.87
C GLU A 332 -20.34 -16.26 -8.14
N TYR A 333 -21.66 -16.36 -8.11
CA TYR A 333 -22.52 -15.99 -9.25
C TYR A 333 -22.72 -14.46 -9.42
N ILE A 334 -22.18 -13.63 -8.51
CA ILE A 334 -22.30 -12.17 -8.57
C ILE A 334 -21.02 -11.59 -9.19
N ASP A 335 -21.17 -10.92 -10.34
CA ASP A 335 -20.09 -10.14 -10.93
C ASP A 335 -20.11 -8.71 -10.37
N THR A 336 -19.13 -8.37 -9.56
CA THR A 336 -19.05 -7.07 -8.88
C THR A 336 -18.75 -5.91 -9.81
N LYS A 337 -18.18 -6.17 -10.97
CA LYS A 337 -17.96 -5.15 -12.01
C LYS A 337 -19.29 -4.76 -12.69
N VAL A 338 -20.12 -5.74 -12.97
CA VAL A 338 -21.48 -5.52 -13.47
C VAL A 338 -22.34 -4.81 -12.42
N MET A 339 -22.27 -5.27 -11.17
CA MET A 339 -23.01 -4.68 -10.03
C MET A 339 -22.58 -3.22 -9.74
N ALA A 340 -21.35 -2.81 -10.08
CA ALA A 340 -20.86 -1.44 -9.85
C ALA A 340 -21.69 -0.37 -10.56
N ALA A 341 -22.27 -0.65 -11.72
CA ALA A 341 -23.16 0.29 -12.42
C ALA A 341 -24.45 0.54 -11.61
N GLN A 342 -25.05 -0.50 -11.04
CA GLN A 342 -26.23 -0.39 -10.19
C GLN A 342 -25.93 0.36 -8.88
N ALA A 343 -24.74 0.15 -8.29
CA ALA A 343 -24.30 0.89 -7.11
C ALA A 343 -24.16 2.40 -7.42
N LEU A 344 -23.59 2.75 -8.58
CA LEU A 344 -23.48 4.16 -9.02
C LEU A 344 -24.85 4.82 -9.23
N GLU A 345 -25.85 4.12 -9.73
CA GLU A 345 -27.24 4.63 -9.82
C GLU A 345 -27.80 4.94 -8.42
N LYS A 346 -27.43 4.15 -7.42
CA LYS A 346 -27.76 4.40 -6.00
C LYS A 346 -26.80 5.37 -5.30
N LYS A 347 -25.92 6.05 -6.06
CA LYS A 347 -24.95 7.03 -5.55
C LYS A 347 -23.91 6.47 -4.58
N VAL A 348 -23.52 5.20 -4.75
CA VAL A 348 -22.45 4.55 -4.00
C VAL A 348 -21.40 3.98 -4.97
N ALA A 349 -20.12 4.12 -4.62
CA ALA A 349 -19.02 3.58 -5.40
C ALA A 349 -18.06 2.74 -4.53
N TYR A 350 -17.56 1.65 -5.10
CA TYR A 350 -16.54 0.75 -4.53
C TYR A 350 -15.54 0.34 -5.62
N VAL A 351 -14.50 -0.40 -5.25
CA VAL A 351 -13.59 -1.01 -6.25
C VAL A 351 -13.95 -2.49 -6.44
N PRO A 352 -14.34 -2.92 -7.66
CA PRO A 352 -14.47 -4.34 -8.00
C PRO A 352 -13.15 -5.09 -7.81
N GLY A 353 -13.23 -6.32 -7.31
CA GLY A 353 -12.08 -7.10 -6.91
C GLY A 353 -11.22 -7.65 -8.05
N GLU A 354 -11.76 -7.80 -9.26
CA GLU A 354 -11.09 -8.40 -10.42
C GLU A 354 -9.66 -7.89 -10.64
N GLY A 355 -9.44 -6.57 -10.52
CA GLY A 355 -8.14 -5.96 -10.80
C GLY A 355 -7.02 -6.31 -9.81
N PHE A 356 -7.33 -6.88 -8.65
CA PHE A 356 -6.36 -7.32 -7.66
C PHE A 356 -5.86 -8.76 -7.89
N PHE A 357 -6.39 -9.44 -8.91
CA PHE A 357 -6.00 -10.77 -9.37
C PHE A 357 -5.43 -10.66 -10.78
N PRO A 358 -4.11 -10.68 -10.98
CA PRO A 358 -3.51 -10.46 -12.30
C PRO A 358 -3.85 -11.53 -13.33
N ASN A 359 -4.17 -12.76 -12.89
CA ASN A 359 -4.56 -13.87 -13.74
C ASN A 359 -6.08 -13.97 -13.96
N GLY A 360 -6.90 -13.16 -13.29
CA GLY A 360 -8.19 -12.71 -13.82
C GLY A 360 -9.46 -13.52 -13.53
N ASP A 361 -9.45 -14.52 -12.62
CA ASP A 361 -10.60 -15.46 -12.51
C ASP A 361 -11.57 -15.19 -11.35
N VAL A 362 -11.38 -14.10 -10.57
CA VAL A 362 -12.21 -13.81 -9.39
C VAL A 362 -13.00 -12.51 -9.62
N HIS A 363 -14.34 -12.63 -9.71
CA HIS A 363 -15.22 -11.50 -10.05
C HIS A 363 -16.19 -11.07 -8.93
N ASN A 364 -16.23 -11.83 -7.83
CA ASN A 364 -17.24 -11.69 -6.77
C ASN A 364 -16.75 -10.93 -5.52
N CYS A 365 -15.65 -10.19 -5.63
CA CYS A 365 -15.08 -9.45 -4.49
C CYS A 365 -15.18 -7.95 -4.69
N ILE A 366 -15.20 -7.20 -3.57
CA ILE A 366 -15.11 -5.74 -3.57
C ILE A 366 -14.19 -5.24 -2.46
N ARG A 367 -13.47 -4.14 -2.73
CA ARG A 367 -12.71 -3.40 -1.72
C ARG A 367 -13.48 -2.16 -1.29
N LEU A 368 -13.62 -1.96 0.02
CA LEU A 368 -14.21 -0.78 0.64
C LEU A 368 -13.15 -0.02 1.44
N ASN A 369 -13.09 1.30 1.26
CA ASN A 369 -12.27 2.21 2.06
C ASN A 369 -13.14 2.87 3.14
N TYR A 370 -12.72 2.80 4.41
CA TYR A 370 -13.43 3.45 5.52
C TYR A 370 -12.79 4.76 6.00
N SER A 371 -11.58 5.10 5.53
CA SER A 371 -10.83 6.25 6.06
C SER A 371 -11.35 7.61 5.61
N ASN A 372 -11.94 7.71 4.41
CA ASN A 372 -12.17 8.99 3.73
C ASN A 372 -13.60 9.55 3.87
N MET A 373 -14.58 8.75 4.29
CA MET A 373 -15.97 9.20 4.40
C MET A 373 -16.35 9.57 5.84
N PRO A 374 -17.10 10.65 6.06
CA PRO A 374 -17.68 10.96 7.38
C PRO A 374 -18.75 9.92 7.77
N ASP A 375 -18.99 9.80 9.07
CA ASP A 375 -19.82 8.77 9.67
C ASP A 375 -21.20 8.59 9.04
N GLU A 376 -21.93 9.70 8.82
CA GLU A 376 -23.24 9.68 8.18
C GLU A 376 -23.20 9.07 6.77
N LYS A 377 -22.13 9.36 6.02
CA LYS A 377 -21.95 8.81 4.68
C LYS A 377 -21.54 7.33 4.72
N ILE A 378 -20.79 6.90 5.75
CA ILE A 378 -20.49 5.48 5.95
C ILE A 378 -21.79 4.71 6.15
N VAL A 379 -22.61 5.09 7.12
CA VAL A 379 -23.88 4.42 7.43
C VAL A 379 -24.79 4.41 6.20
N LYS A 380 -25.01 5.57 5.59
CA LYS A 380 -25.89 5.69 4.41
C LYS A 380 -25.38 4.87 3.23
N GLY A 381 -24.08 4.98 2.92
CA GLY A 381 -23.48 4.33 1.75
C GLY A 381 -23.46 2.81 1.89
N ILE A 382 -23.08 2.28 3.06
CA ILE A 382 -23.08 0.83 3.31
C ILE A 382 -24.51 0.27 3.31
N THR A 383 -25.49 0.99 3.83
CA THR A 383 -26.92 0.58 3.76
C THR A 383 -27.38 0.50 2.31
N LEU A 384 -27.12 1.51 1.50
CA LEU A 384 -27.47 1.51 0.06
C LEU A 384 -26.74 0.39 -0.70
N LEU A 385 -25.48 0.14 -0.37
CA LEU A 385 -24.72 -0.98 -0.96
C LEU A 385 -25.34 -2.32 -0.57
N GLY A 386 -25.77 -2.48 0.69
CA GLY A 386 -26.52 -3.66 1.15
C GLY A 386 -27.80 -3.91 0.34
N ASP A 387 -28.54 -2.86 0.00
CA ASP A 387 -29.74 -2.98 -0.84
C ASP A 387 -29.38 -3.42 -2.27
N VAL A 388 -28.29 -2.90 -2.84
CA VAL A 388 -27.79 -3.34 -4.16
C VAL A 388 -27.36 -4.80 -4.12
N ILE A 389 -26.65 -5.23 -3.08
CA ILE A 389 -26.24 -6.63 -2.91
C ILE A 389 -27.47 -7.52 -2.82
N LYS A 390 -28.46 -7.20 -1.97
CA LYS A 390 -29.73 -7.96 -1.83
C LYS A 390 -30.47 -8.10 -3.16
N ALA A 391 -30.50 -7.06 -3.97
CA ALA A 391 -31.15 -7.09 -5.28
C ALA A 391 -30.44 -8.01 -6.30
N ASN A 392 -29.19 -8.37 -6.06
CA ASN A 392 -28.40 -9.30 -6.87
C ASN A 392 -28.30 -10.72 -6.27
N MET A 393 -28.87 -10.96 -5.07
CA MET A 393 -28.96 -12.30 -4.49
C MET A 393 -30.01 -13.16 -5.21
N ARG A 394 -29.75 -14.48 -5.27
CA ARG A 394 -30.69 -15.48 -5.86
C ARG A 394 -31.54 -16.13 -4.79
#